data_e7efb14d64e7c3aa0734821f1bdc2c87
#
_entry.id   e7efb14d64e7c3aa0734821f1bdc2c87
#
_cell.length_a   1.000
_cell.length_b   1.000
_cell.length_c   1.000
_cell.angle_alpha   90.00
_cell.angle_beta   90.00
_cell.angle_gamma   90.00
#
_symmetry.space_group_name_H-M   'P 1'
#
loop_
_entity.id
_entity.type
_entity.pdbx_description
1 polymer ?
#
loop_
_entity_poly.entity_id
_entity_poly.type
_entity_poly.pdbx_seq_one_letter_code
_entity_poly.pdbx_strand_id
1 'polypeptide(L)'
;MQTLRCPACIGRLQPSRESGSQTRLVCRECGEEFPVIRSIPRLLLSPFREALLGNGTAAGTDAQQLETALSFGFEWTRFPEMYDEWGRSFLEYMQPHTAEFFRGKKVLDAGCGNGRFAFYAAKHGAEVWAIDLGPAVEVAQRNTATAGKVQVVQADLHKPPFAPDSFDFIYSIGVLHHLPDPEAAFQNLLRYLKPGGEIQIYLYWKPEAQPVKRALLTLVTAARKITTRLPHGINYLLAFPAAVLAFIFFVWPYRIMSRIPALNAIAQKLPMKQYSVFPFRVCVNDQLDRFSAPIENRYTRREVEAWLSRAGLNDIRVAACYGWIGNARKAG
;
A
#
# COMPACT_ATOMS: atom_id res chain seq x y z
N MET A 1 2.79 -22.74 -1.03
CA MET A 1 1.79 -23.17 -0.03
C MET A 1 2.35 -23.31 1.40
N GLN A 2 3.60 -23.71 1.61
CA GLN A 2 4.16 -23.87 2.98
C GLN A 2 4.16 -22.58 3.83
N THR A 3 4.09 -21.41 3.22
CA THR A 3 4.10 -20.10 3.89
C THR A 3 2.71 -19.66 4.38
N LEU A 4 1.64 -20.04 3.66
CA LEU A 4 0.28 -19.66 4.03
C LEU A 4 -0.20 -20.41 5.29
N ARG A 5 -0.96 -19.68 6.10
CA ARG A 5 -1.63 -20.19 7.31
C ARG A 5 -3.07 -19.70 7.35
N CYS A 6 -3.88 -20.38 8.11
CA CYS A 6 -5.23 -19.94 8.41
C CYS A 6 -5.22 -18.63 9.19
N PRO A 7 -5.89 -17.57 8.73
CA PRO A 7 -5.95 -16.31 9.47
C PRO A 7 -6.72 -16.40 10.79
N ALA A 8 -7.53 -17.44 10.99
CA ALA A 8 -8.28 -17.66 12.22
C ALA A 8 -7.45 -18.30 13.34
N CYS A 9 -6.64 -19.33 13.02
CA CYS A 9 -5.95 -20.15 14.04
C CYS A 9 -4.47 -20.42 13.76
N ILE A 10 -3.91 -19.84 12.68
CA ILE A 10 -2.52 -20.06 12.22
C ILE A 10 -2.24 -21.51 11.78
N GLY A 11 -3.26 -22.34 11.69
CA GLY A 11 -3.19 -23.73 11.26
C GLY A 11 -2.76 -23.88 9.79
N ARG A 12 -2.36 -25.10 9.41
CA ARG A 12 -1.93 -25.39 8.05
C ARG A 12 -3.10 -25.44 7.07
N LEU A 13 -2.94 -24.79 5.93
CA LEU A 13 -3.90 -24.84 4.83
C LEU A 13 -3.53 -25.94 3.84
N GLN A 14 -4.54 -26.67 3.37
CA GLN A 14 -4.40 -27.66 2.31
C GLN A 14 -5.42 -27.39 1.19
N PRO A 15 -5.05 -27.64 -0.07
CA PRO A 15 -6.01 -27.55 -1.17
C PRO A 15 -7.04 -28.66 -1.05
N SER A 16 -8.31 -28.31 -1.24
CA SER A 16 -9.42 -29.23 -1.42
C SER A 16 -10.08 -28.96 -2.76
N ARG A 17 -10.41 -30.03 -3.49
CA ARG A 17 -11.17 -30.00 -4.73
C ARG A 17 -12.30 -30.98 -4.61
N GLU A 18 -13.51 -30.50 -4.58
CA GLU A 18 -14.69 -31.34 -4.86
C GLU A 18 -14.83 -31.51 -6.39
N SER A 19 -15.27 -32.66 -6.84
CA SER A 19 -15.48 -32.94 -8.29
C SER A 19 -16.37 -31.86 -8.91
N GLY A 20 -15.82 -31.08 -9.85
CA GLY A 20 -16.53 -29.99 -10.54
C GLY A 20 -16.58 -28.64 -9.82
N SER A 21 -15.98 -28.50 -8.63
CA SER A 21 -16.02 -27.26 -7.85
C SER A 21 -14.72 -26.43 -7.93
N GLN A 22 -14.85 -25.17 -7.53
CA GLN A 22 -13.69 -24.26 -7.41
C GLN A 22 -12.70 -24.78 -6.36
N THR A 23 -11.41 -24.60 -6.62
CA THR A 23 -10.36 -24.91 -5.63
C THR A 23 -10.59 -24.11 -4.36
N ARG A 24 -10.51 -24.76 -3.20
CA ARG A 24 -10.57 -24.16 -1.88
C ARG A 24 -9.31 -24.48 -1.09
N LEU A 25 -8.99 -23.66 -0.11
CA LEU A 25 -8.00 -23.96 0.93
C LEU A 25 -8.75 -24.25 2.22
N VAL A 26 -8.50 -25.40 2.81
CA VAL A 26 -9.15 -25.85 4.06
C VAL A 26 -8.11 -25.89 5.17
N CYS A 27 -8.44 -25.33 6.33
CA CYS A 27 -7.61 -25.39 7.51
C CYS A 27 -7.73 -26.79 8.16
N ARG A 28 -6.59 -27.43 8.42
CA ARG A 28 -6.56 -28.76 9.07
C ARG A 28 -6.97 -28.74 10.54
N GLU A 29 -6.76 -27.61 11.21
CA GLU A 29 -6.96 -27.47 12.66
C GLU A 29 -8.37 -27.00 13.02
N CYS A 30 -8.90 -26.00 12.32
CA CYS A 30 -10.23 -25.44 12.65
C CYS A 30 -11.32 -25.71 11.60
N GLY A 31 -10.98 -26.35 10.48
CA GLY A 31 -11.95 -26.66 9.42
C GLY A 31 -12.36 -25.48 8.54
N GLU A 32 -11.86 -24.26 8.80
CA GLU A 32 -12.24 -23.06 8.06
C GLU A 32 -11.85 -23.17 6.59
N GLU A 33 -12.77 -22.79 5.69
CA GLU A 33 -12.59 -22.90 4.24
C GLU A 33 -12.45 -21.53 3.58
N PHE A 34 -11.54 -21.44 2.62
CA PHE A 34 -11.23 -20.22 1.90
C PHE A 34 -11.25 -20.47 0.39
N PRO A 35 -12.06 -19.74 -0.40
CA PRO A 35 -12.10 -19.95 -1.84
C PRO A 35 -10.83 -19.43 -2.51
N VAL A 36 -10.44 -20.08 -3.61
CA VAL A 36 -9.42 -19.59 -4.53
C VAL A 36 -10.12 -19.13 -5.80
N ILE A 37 -10.20 -17.83 -6.00
CA ILE A 37 -10.91 -17.22 -7.12
C ILE A 37 -9.88 -16.60 -8.08
N ARG A 38 -9.90 -17.02 -9.36
CA ARG A 38 -8.93 -16.55 -10.37
C ARG A 38 -7.47 -16.74 -9.93
N SER A 39 -7.17 -17.87 -9.33
CA SER A 39 -5.85 -18.20 -8.76
C SER A 39 -5.41 -17.37 -7.56
N ILE A 40 -6.28 -16.52 -6.99
CA ILE A 40 -6.02 -15.72 -5.81
C ILE A 40 -6.70 -16.36 -4.60
N PRO A 41 -5.96 -16.81 -3.58
CA PRO A 41 -6.54 -17.23 -2.30
C PRO A 41 -7.24 -16.05 -1.61
N ARG A 42 -8.50 -16.25 -1.18
CA ARG A 42 -9.30 -15.25 -0.46
C ARG A 42 -9.28 -15.58 1.03
N LEU A 43 -8.16 -15.25 1.69
CA LEU A 43 -7.94 -15.58 3.11
C LEU A 43 -8.51 -14.48 4.02
N LEU A 44 -9.83 -14.30 3.91
CA LEU A 44 -10.61 -13.31 4.63
C LEU A 44 -11.43 -13.97 5.73
N LEU A 45 -11.52 -13.32 6.88
CA LEU A 45 -12.45 -13.65 7.96
C LEU A 45 -13.67 -12.73 7.91
N SER A 46 -14.77 -13.11 8.58
CA SER A 46 -15.90 -12.20 8.81
C SER A 46 -15.43 -11.00 9.66
N PRO A 47 -15.95 -9.79 9.40
CA PRO A 47 -17.04 -9.49 8.44
C PRO A 47 -16.56 -9.27 7.00
N PHE A 48 -15.25 -9.14 6.73
CA PHE A 48 -14.72 -8.82 5.39
C PHE A 48 -15.04 -9.89 4.35
N ARG A 49 -15.04 -11.18 4.74
CA ARG A 49 -15.42 -12.26 3.83
C ARG A 49 -16.83 -12.07 3.28
N GLU A 50 -17.77 -11.83 4.16
CA GLU A 50 -19.19 -11.65 3.80
C GLU A 50 -19.40 -10.38 2.98
N ALA A 51 -18.72 -9.30 3.34
CA ALA A 51 -18.85 -8.02 2.65
C ALA A 51 -18.18 -8.00 1.26
N LEU A 52 -17.07 -8.70 1.06
CA LEU A 52 -16.30 -8.67 -0.20
C LEU A 52 -16.61 -9.83 -1.13
N LEU A 53 -17.09 -10.97 -0.60
CA LEU A 53 -17.36 -12.19 -1.38
C LEU A 53 -18.84 -12.61 -1.34
N GLY A 54 -19.66 -12.00 -0.51
CA GLY A 54 -21.07 -12.29 -0.31
C GLY A 54 -21.92 -11.01 -0.32
N ASN A 55 -23.00 -11.01 0.46
CA ASN A 55 -23.95 -9.91 0.60
C ASN A 55 -23.97 -9.33 2.03
N GLY A 56 -22.90 -9.54 2.80
CA GLY A 56 -22.79 -9.04 4.16
C GLY A 56 -22.37 -7.58 4.25
N THR A 57 -22.41 -7.04 5.46
CA THR A 57 -21.95 -5.69 5.79
C THR A 57 -20.97 -5.74 6.95
N ALA A 58 -20.09 -4.74 7.04
CA ALA A 58 -19.24 -4.52 8.20
C ALA A 58 -19.78 -3.34 9.03
N ALA A 59 -19.38 -3.26 10.30
CA ALA A 59 -19.78 -2.20 11.22
C ALA A 59 -18.57 -1.62 11.97
N GLY A 60 -18.71 -0.43 12.54
CA GLY A 60 -17.67 0.22 13.34
C GLY A 60 -16.36 0.44 12.58
N THR A 61 -15.24 0.11 13.20
CA THR A 61 -13.89 0.23 12.61
C THR A 61 -13.70 -0.66 11.38
N ASP A 62 -14.31 -1.84 11.36
CA ASP A 62 -14.27 -2.75 10.21
C ASP A 62 -14.98 -2.13 9.00
N ALA A 63 -16.08 -1.41 9.20
CA ALA A 63 -16.77 -0.69 8.13
C ALA A 63 -15.86 0.40 7.52
N GLN A 64 -15.15 1.17 8.34
CA GLN A 64 -14.21 2.19 7.87
C GLN A 64 -13.04 1.58 7.10
N GLN A 65 -12.51 0.47 7.57
CA GLN A 65 -11.44 -0.26 6.90
C GLN A 65 -11.94 -0.83 5.55
N LEU A 66 -13.13 -1.40 5.52
CA LEU A 66 -13.77 -1.91 4.30
C LEU A 66 -14.01 -0.79 3.28
N GLU A 67 -14.57 0.34 3.71
CA GLU A 67 -14.80 1.50 2.84
C GLU A 67 -13.49 2.02 2.24
N THR A 68 -12.43 2.07 3.05
CA THR A 68 -11.08 2.42 2.58
C THR A 68 -10.58 1.42 1.54
N ALA A 69 -10.70 0.12 1.79
CA ALA A 69 -10.29 -0.93 0.86
C ALA A 69 -11.08 -0.91 -0.46
N LEU A 70 -12.39 -0.59 -0.40
CA LEU A 70 -13.24 -0.44 -1.60
C LEU A 70 -12.88 0.83 -2.39
N SER A 71 -12.56 1.93 -1.72
CA SER A 71 -12.10 3.17 -2.36
C SER A 71 -10.81 2.94 -3.16
N PHE A 72 -9.80 2.35 -2.54
CA PHE A 72 -8.54 1.99 -3.24
C PHE A 72 -8.76 0.90 -4.30
N GLY A 73 -9.67 -0.04 -4.05
CA GLY A 73 -10.05 -1.03 -5.05
C GLY A 73 -10.67 -0.41 -6.31
N PHE A 74 -11.54 0.60 -6.15
CA PHE A 74 -12.08 1.39 -7.25
C PHE A 74 -10.97 2.14 -7.98
N GLU A 75 -10.09 2.82 -7.23
CA GLU A 75 -8.96 3.57 -7.78
C GLU A 75 -8.07 2.68 -8.66
N TRP A 76 -7.55 1.58 -8.11
CA TRP A 76 -6.65 0.69 -8.85
C TRP A 76 -7.32 -0.04 -10.01
N THR A 77 -8.63 -0.21 -9.98
CA THR A 77 -9.38 -0.72 -11.14
C THR A 77 -9.45 0.31 -12.26
N ARG A 78 -9.50 1.60 -11.94
CA ARG A 78 -9.53 2.70 -12.92
C ARG A 78 -8.14 3.09 -13.43
N PHE A 79 -7.11 2.83 -12.62
CA PHE A 79 -5.70 3.13 -12.93
C PHE A 79 -4.84 1.86 -12.83
N PRO A 80 -5.11 0.85 -13.69
CA PRO A 80 -4.39 -0.42 -13.64
C PRO A 80 -3.00 -0.36 -14.30
N GLU A 81 -2.68 0.76 -14.99
CA GLU A 81 -1.52 0.84 -15.85
C GLU A 81 -0.20 0.71 -15.06
N MET A 82 0.73 0.00 -15.66
CA MET A 82 2.11 -0.09 -15.21
C MET A 82 2.98 0.86 -16.07
N TYR A 83 3.72 1.75 -15.42
CA TYR A 83 4.63 2.70 -16.08
C TYR A 83 6.07 2.38 -15.70
N ASP A 84 7.00 2.57 -16.64
CA ASP A 84 8.44 2.32 -16.40
C ASP A 84 9.01 3.22 -15.30
N GLU A 85 8.46 4.40 -15.12
CA GLU A 85 8.80 5.34 -14.06
C GLU A 85 8.58 4.75 -12.64
N TRP A 86 7.67 3.79 -12.50
CA TRP A 86 7.47 3.09 -11.23
C TRP A 86 8.69 2.30 -10.77
N GLY A 87 9.57 1.88 -11.70
CA GLY A 87 10.84 1.22 -11.34
C GLY A 87 11.78 2.14 -10.58
N ARG A 88 11.89 3.42 -11.02
CA ARG A 88 12.64 4.43 -10.30
C ARG A 88 12.00 4.78 -8.97
N SER A 89 10.69 5.01 -8.99
CA SER A 89 9.91 5.32 -7.78
C SER A 89 10.02 4.20 -6.74
N PHE A 90 10.00 2.92 -7.17
CA PHE A 90 10.23 1.79 -6.29
C PHE A 90 11.56 1.91 -5.54
N LEU A 91 12.66 2.15 -6.24
CA LEU A 91 13.98 2.29 -5.61
C LEU A 91 14.09 3.55 -4.72
N GLU A 92 13.40 4.63 -5.09
CA GLU A 92 13.30 5.81 -4.23
C GLU A 92 12.61 5.50 -2.90
N TYR A 93 11.50 4.75 -2.93
CA TYR A 93 10.81 4.31 -1.72
C TYR A 93 11.57 3.24 -0.94
N MET A 94 12.43 2.45 -1.59
CA MET A 94 13.18 1.36 -0.94
C MET A 94 14.53 1.81 -0.38
N GLN A 95 14.90 3.07 -0.48
CA GLN A 95 16.14 3.56 0.14
C GLN A 95 16.21 3.20 1.64
N PRO A 96 17.37 2.75 2.14
CA PRO A 96 18.69 2.76 1.50
C PRO A 96 18.99 1.55 0.61
N HIS A 97 18.04 0.67 0.37
CA HIS A 97 18.25 -0.57 -0.38
C HIS A 97 18.36 -0.32 -1.88
N THR A 98 19.25 -1.07 -2.53
CA THR A 98 19.42 -1.09 -3.99
C THR A 98 18.67 -2.28 -4.61
N ALA A 99 18.65 -2.39 -5.92
CA ALA A 99 18.03 -3.51 -6.63
C ALA A 99 18.61 -4.88 -6.21
N GLU A 100 19.92 -4.96 -5.95
CA GLU A 100 20.61 -6.18 -5.53
C GLU A 100 20.15 -6.70 -4.18
N PHE A 101 19.66 -5.83 -3.30
CA PHE A 101 19.14 -6.20 -1.98
C PHE A 101 18.03 -7.24 -2.07
N PHE A 102 17.20 -7.20 -3.12
CA PHE A 102 16.02 -8.06 -3.30
C PHE A 102 16.36 -9.47 -3.77
N ARG A 103 17.55 -9.69 -4.35
CA ARG A 103 17.92 -10.97 -4.94
C ARG A 103 17.89 -12.10 -3.92
N GLY A 104 17.07 -13.12 -4.22
CA GLY A 104 16.92 -14.33 -3.41
C GLY A 104 16.17 -14.13 -2.09
N LYS A 105 15.71 -12.92 -1.77
CA LYS A 105 14.94 -12.66 -0.56
C LYS A 105 13.47 -13.06 -0.71
N LYS A 106 12.90 -13.52 0.37
CA LYS A 106 11.46 -13.70 0.52
C LYS A 106 10.86 -12.44 1.12
N VAL A 107 10.00 -11.79 0.36
CA VAL A 107 9.52 -10.43 0.62
C VAL A 107 8.00 -10.42 0.78
N LEU A 108 7.49 -9.64 1.73
CA LEU A 108 6.08 -9.33 1.86
C LEU A 108 5.82 -7.88 1.43
N ASP A 109 4.96 -7.71 0.43
CA ASP A 109 4.33 -6.45 0.06
C ASP A 109 3.00 -6.33 0.80
N ALA A 110 2.98 -5.55 1.88
CA ALA A 110 1.85 -5.42 2.78
C ALA A 110 0.97 -4.22 2.39
N GLY A 111 -0.10 -4.52 1.63
CA GLY A 111 -0.98 -3.54 0.98
C GLY A 111 -0.51 -3.26 -0.45
N CYS A 112 -0.56 -4.28 -1.30
CA CYS A 112 0.09 -4.22 -2.62
C CYS A 112 -0.65 -3.35 -3.66
N GLY A 113 -1.91 -2.97 -3.41
CA GLY A 113 -2.73 -2.21 -4.35
C GLY A 113 -2.78 -2.87 -5.73
N ASN A 114 -2.36 -2.15 -6.77
CA ASN A 114 -2.28 -2.67 -8.15
C ASN A 114 -1.05 -3.56 -8.43
N GLY A 115 -0.22 -3.86 -7.43
CA GLY A 115 0.93 -4.75 -7.54
C GLY A 115 2.20 -4.11 -8.13
N ARG A 116 2.23 -2.79 -8.34
CA ARG A 116 3.37 -2.11 -8.97
C ARG A 116 4.70 -2.36 -8.26
N PHE A 117 4.72 -2.32 -6.92
CA PHE A 117 5.95 -2.52 -6.15
C PHE A 117 6.31 -4.00 -6.01
N ALA A 118 5.31 -4.89 -5.90
CA ALA A 118 5.53 -6.33 -5.98
C ALA A 118 6.18 -6.75 -7.30
N PHE A 119 5.74 -6.14 -8.43
CA PHE A 119 6.33 -6.36 -9.75
C PHE A 119 7.83 -6.05 -9.76
N TYR A 120 8.23 -4.85 -9.27
CA TYR A 120 9.64 -4.46 -9.32
C TYR A 120 10.49 -5.21 -8.30
N ALA A 121 9.97 -5.53 -7.11
CA ALA A 121 10.67 -6.39 -6.15
C ALA A 121 10.99 -7.77 -6.76
N ALA A 122 10.01 -8.39 -7.42
CA ALA A 122 10.20 -9.67 -8.10
C ALA A 122 11.14 -9.56 -9.30
N LYS A 123 11.06 -8.48 -10.09
CA LYS A 123 11.97 -8.22 -11.21
C LYS A 123 13.43 -8.08 -10.75
N HIS A 124 13.66 -7.62 -9.51
CA HIS A 124 14.97 -7.58 -8.87
C HIS A 124 15.36 -8.90 -8.17
N GLY A 125 14.58 -9.97 -8.37
CA GLY A 125 14.93 -11.32 -7.96
C GLY A 125 14.40 -11.78 -6.61
N ALA A 126 13.42 -11.06 -6.03
CA ALA A 126 12.72 -11.50 -4.83
C ALA A 126 11.65 -12.57 -5.13
N GLU A 127 11.36 -13.42 -4.13
CA GLU A 127 10.12 -14.17 -4.04
C GLU A 127 9.12 -13.31 -3.24
N VAL A 128 8.09 -12.78 -3.91
CA VAL A 128 7.17 -11.80 -3.34
C VAL A 128 5.83 -12.42 -2.98
N TRP A 129 5.39 -12.18 -1.76
CA TRP A 129 4.01 -12.36 -1.33
C TRP A 129 3.37 -10.98 -1.24
N ALA A 130 2.31 -10.76 -2.02
CA ALA A 130 1.65 -9.47 -2.15
C ALA A 130 0.23 -9.60 -1.59
N ILE A 131 -0.09 -8.84 -0.53
CA ILE A 131 -1.41 -8.91 0.10
C ILE A 131 -2.13 -7.57 0.06
N ASP A 132 -3.44 -7.62 -0.12
CA ASP A 132 -4.34 -6.47 -0.01
C ASP A 132 -5.73 -6.96 0.44
N LEU A 133 -6.48 -6.10 1.13
CA LEU A 133 -7.83 -6.42 1.58
C LEU A 133 -8.85 -6.25 0.45
N GLY A 134 -8.64 -5.25 -0.39
CA GLY A 134 -9.59 -4.81 -1.40
C GLY A 134 -9.57 -5.61 -2.71
N PRO A 135 -10.48 -5.30 -3.63
CA PRO A 135 -10.54 -5.92 -4.96
C PRO A 135 -9.34 -5.57 -5.86
N ALA A 136 -8.45 -4.66 -5.43
CA ALA A 136 -7.19 -4.34 -6.12
C ALA A 136 -6.32 -5.57 -6.40
N VAL A 137 -6.45 -6.65 -5.62
CA VAL A 137 -5.74 -7.92 -5.84
C VAL A 137 -5.95 -8.52 -7.23
N GLU A 138 -7.09 -8.25 -7.87
CA GLU A 138 -7.35 -8.69 -9.25
C GLU A 138 -6.44 -7.95 -10.26
N VAL A 139 -6.19 -6.68 -10.00
CA VAL A 139 -5.27 -5.86 -10.80
C VAL A 139 -3.83 -6.29 -10.52
N ALA A 140 -3.47 -6.46 -9.25
CA ALA A 140 -2.15 -6.93 -8.85
C ALA A 140 -1.79 -8.27 -9.49
N GLN A 141 -2.71 -9.24 -9.49
CA GLN A 141 -2.50 -10.55 -10.12
C GLN A 141 -2.18 -10.43 -11.61
N ARG A 142 -2.89 -9.56 -12.34
CA ARG A 142 -2.62 -9.32 -13.78
C ARG A 142 -1.29 -8.62 -13.99
N ASN A 143 -1.04 -7.56 -13.23
CA ASN A 143 0.15 -6.73 -13.39
C ASN A 143 1.45 -7.48 -13.06
N THR A 144 1.40 -8.42 -12.11
CA THR A 144 2.58 -9.15 -11.67
C THR A 144 2.81 -10.47 -12.39
N ALA A 145 1.92 -10.87 -13.33
CA ALA A 145 1.96 -12.17 -14.00
C ALA A 145 3.29 -12.47 -14.74
N THR A 146 4.01 -11.44 -15.18
CA THR A 146 5.29 -11.57 -15.91
C THR A 146 6.50 -11.15 -15.09
N ALA A 147 6.32 -10.79 -13.81
CA ALA A 147 7.39 -10.21 -12.99
C ALA A 147 8.37 -11.23 -12.40
N GLY A 148 8.03 -12.51 -12.41
CA GLY A 148 8.79 -13.57 -11.74
C GLY A 148 7.96 -14.26 -10.65
N LYS A 149 8.54 -14.48 -9.46
CA LYS A 149 7.87 -15.21 -8.37
C LYS A 149 7.01 -14.25 -7.52
N VAL A 150 5.79 -13.97 -7.95
CA VAL A 150 4.81 -13.22 -7.16
C VAL A 150 3.61 -14.09 -6.83
N GLN A 151 3.17 -14.05 -5.58
CA GLN A 151 1.97 -14.71 -5.06
C GLN A 151 1.05 -13.65 -4.50
N VAL A 152 -0.09 -13.41 -5.15
CA VAL A 152 -1.09 -12.45 -4.68
C VAL A 152 -2.11 -13.16 -3.80
N VAL A 153 -2.46 -12.57 -2.67
CA VAL A 153 -3.43 -13.09 -1.71
C VAL A 153 -4.35 -11.97 -1.24
N GLN A 154 -5.64 -12.20 -1.19
CA GLN A 154 -6.56 -11.25 -0.56
C GLN A 154 -6.62 -11.54 0.94
N ALA A 155 -6.16 -10.57 1.76
CA ALA A 155 -6.05 -10.74 3.20
C ALA A 155 -6.04 -9.39 3.94
N ASP A 156 -6.42 -9.43 5.21
CA ASP A 156 -6.35 -8.29 6.12
C ASP A 156 -4.95 -8.17 6.75
N LEU A 157 -4.40 -6.94 6.77
CA LEU A 157 -3.12 -6.64 7.41
C LEU A 157 -3.14 -6.78 8.94
N HIS A 158 -4.31 -6.75 9.56
CA HIS A 158 -4.44 -7.03 10.99
C HIS A 158 -4.37 -8.54 11.31
N LYS A 159 -4.58 -9.41 10.30
CA LYS A 159 -4.52 -10.87 10.43
C LYS A 159 -3.84 -11.51 9.21
N PRO A 160 -2.57 -11.17 8.94
CA PRO A 160 -1.85 -11.71 7.78
C PRO A 160 -1.78 -13.25 7.85
N PRO A 161 -2.10 -13.95 6.75
CA PRO A 161 -2.26 -15.40 6.76
C PRO A 161 -0.92 -16.13 6.51
N PHE A 162 0.09 -15.88 7.32
CA PHE A 162 1.42 -16.45 7.14
C PHE A 162 1.93 -17.16 8.39
N ALA A 163 2.91 -18.04 8.22
CA ALA A 163 3.67 -18.57 9.33
C ALA A 163 4.55 -17.46 9.94
N PRO A 164 4.76 -17.44 11.25
CA PRO A 164 5.75 -16.56 11.86
C PRO A 164 7.13 -16.69 11.21
N ASP A 165 7.94 -15.65 11.29
CA ASP A 165 9.33 -15.60 10.79
C ASP A 165 9.50 -16.11 9.36
N SER A 166 8.58 -15.69 8.47
CA SER A 166 8.52 -16.16 7.09
C SER A 166 9.33 -15.30 6.12
N PHE A 167 9.52 -14.01 6.40
CA PHE A 167 10.03 -13.04 5.45
C PHE A 167 11.38 -12.46 5.86
N ASP A 168 12.27 -12.32 4.88
CA ASP A 168 13.56 -11.63 5.05
C ASP A 168 13.37 -10.11 5.06
N PHE A 169 12.36 -9.63 4.34
CA PHE A 169 12.01 -8.22 4.24
C PHE A 169 10.49 -8.04 4.13
N ILE A 170 9.97 -7.06 4.84
CA ILE A 170 8.56 -6.64 4.75
C ILE A 170 8.53 -5.16 4.41
N TYR A 171 7.72 -4.76 3.44
CA TYR A 171 7.46 -3.35 3.23
C TYR A 171 5.95 -3.06 3.15
N SER A 172 5.59 -1.84 3.58
CA SER A 172 4.23 -1.31 3.48
C SER A 172 4.30 0.16 3.06
N ILE A 173 3.98 0.42 1.80
CA ILE A 173 4.18 1.71 1.16
C ILE A 173 2.83 2.32 0.80
N GLY A 174 2.45 3.39 1.51
CA GLY A 174 1.21 4.11 1.23
C GLY A 174 -0.05 3.42 1.76
N VAL A 175 0.05 2.62 2.84
CA VAL A 175 -1.05 1.78 3.31
C VAL A 175 -1.40 2.04 4.79
N LEU A 176 -0.44 1.88 5.70
CA LEU A 176 -0.71 1.87 7.14
C LEU A 176 -1.45 3.12 7.61
N HIS A 177 -1.14 4.29 7.08
CA HIS A 177 -1.79 5.55 7.45
C HIS A 177 -3.26 5.66 6.96
N HIS A 178 -3.73 4.69 6.20
CA HIS A 178 -5.13 4.53 5.78
C HIS A 178 -5.88 3.46 6.57
N LEU A 179 -5.30 2.93 7.64
CA LEU A 179 -5.96 1.96 8.52
C LEU A 179 -6.55 2.65 9.77
N PRO A 180 -7.60 2.08 10.37
CA PRO A 180 -8.15 2.59 11.63
C PRO A 180 -7.15 2.54 12.79
N ASP A 181 -6.37 1.45 12.89
CA ASP A 181 -5.27 1.28 13.85
C ASP A 181 -3.96 0.94 13.13
N PRO A 182 -3.23 1.96 12.66
CA PRO A 182 -2.01 1.77 11.87
C PRO A 182 -0.87 1.12 12.66
N GLU A 183 -0.73 1.45 13.95
CA GLU A 183 0.35 0.93 14.78
C GLU A 183 0.13 -0.55 15.14
N ALA A 184 -1.10 -0.96 15.41
CA ALA A 184 -1.42 -2.37 15.63
C ALA A 184 -1.16 -3.21 14.36
N ALA A 185 -1.53 -2.71 13.18
CA ALA A 185 -1.22 -3.38 11.92
C ALA A 185 0.31 -3.52 11.71
N PHE A 186 1.07 -2.45 11.96
CA PHE A 186 2.53 -2.49 11.92
C PHE A 186 3.12 -3.53 12.88
N GLN A 187 2.68 -3.54 14.14
CA GLN A 187 3.15 -4.51 15.15
C GLN A 187 2.85 -5.96 14.73
N ASN A 188 1.68 -6.21 14.13
CA ASN A 188 1.32 -7.52 13.63
C ASN A 188 2.25 -8.00 12.51
N LEU A 189 2.70 -7.12 11.63
CA LEU A 189 3.64 -7.47 10.55
C LEU A 189 4.97 -8.00 11.09
N LEU A 190 5.44 -7.52 12.24
CA LEU A 190 6.72 -7.92 12.83
C LEU A 190 6.76 -9.39 13.26
N ARG A 191 5.61 -10.03 13.48
CA ARG A 191 5.53 -11.47 13.79
C ARG A 191 6.00 -12.33 12.62
N TYR A 192 5.88 -11.82 11.40
CA TYR A 192 6.20 -12.54 10.17
C TYR A 192 7.60 -12.22 9.63
N LEU A 193 8.25 -11.25 10.22
CA LEU A 193 9.64 -10.88 9.93
C LEU A 193 10.59 -11.83 10.65
N LYS A 194 11.52 -12.43 9.92
CA LYS A 194 12.57 -13.30 10.49
C LYS A 194 13.45 -12.54 11.48
N PRO A 195 14.06 -13.20 12.46
CA PRO A 195 15.18 -12.64 13.21
C PRO A 195 16.26 -12.11 12.24
N GLY A 196 16.76 -10.90 12.46
CA GLY A 196 17.69 -10.21 11.56
C GLY A 196 17.08 -9.67 10.26
N GLY A 197 15.79 -9.92 9.99
CA GLY A 197 15.06 -9.35 8.85
C GLY A 197 14.80 -7.85 9.01
N GLU A 198 14.45 -7.19 7.92
CA GLU A 198 14.20 -5.74 7.91
C GLU A 198 12.76 -5.41 7.52
N ILE A 199 12.21 -4.36 8.12
CA ILE A 199 10.91 -3.80 7.78
C ILE A 199 11.07 -2.38 7.27
N GLN A 200 10.28 -2.02 6.25
CA GLN A 200 10.22 -0.67 5.71
C GLN A 200 8.78 -0.20 5.57
N ILE A 201 8.51 0.98 6.10
CA ILE A 201 7.18 1.61 6.04
C ILE A 201 7.28 2.99 5.41
N TYR A 202 6.25 3.38 4.67
CA TYR A 202 6.09 4.75 4.20
C TYR A 202 4.79 5.33 4.76
N LEU A 203 4.90 6.49 5.44
CA LEU A 203 3.79 7.20 6.06
C LEU A 203 3.71 8.64 5.60
N TYR A 204 2.51 9.17 5.49
CA TYR A 204 2.30 10.58 5.14
C TYR A 204 2.82 11.51 6.25
N TRP A 205 3.52 12.55 5.84
CA TRP A 205 4.13 13.49 6.75
C TRP A 205 3.15 14.57 7.26
N LYS A 206 3.35 15.00 8.50
CA LYS A 206 2.64 16.10 9.16
C LYS A 206 3.50 17.35 9.11
N PRO A 207 3.03 18.48 8.52
CA PRO A 207 3.82 19.70 8.42
C PRO A 207 3.83 20.43 9.77
N GLU A 208 4.90 20.29 10.55
CA GLU A 208 5.04 20.95 11.86
C GLU A 208 5.49 22.41 11.71
N ALA A 209 6.55 22.66 10.93
CA ALA A 209 7.21 23.96 10.81
C ALA A 209 6.80 24.76 9.56
N GLN A 210 5.68 24.41 8.89
CA GLN A 210 5.29 25.00 7.62
C GLN A 210 3.83 25.48 7.67
N PRO A 211 3.57 26.70 8.22
CA PRO A 211 2.22 27.18 8.49
C PRO A 211 1.33 27.23 7.25
N VAL A 212 1.86 27.63 6.09
CA VAL A 212 1.12 27.69 4.83
C VAL A 212 0.67 26.28 4.39
N LYS A 213 1.59 25.31 4.42
CA LYS A 213 1.23 23.93 4.07
C LYS A 213 0.24 23.31 5.05
N ARG A 214 0.36 23.64 6.34
CA ARG A 214 -0.61 23.21 7.36
C ARG A 214 -2.00 23.79 7.08
N ALA A 215 -2.10 25.08 6.75
CA ALA A 215 -3.36 25.71 6.39
C ALA A 215 -3.99 25.05 5.14
N LEU A 216 -3.20 24.82 4.09
CA LEU A 216 -3.65 24.12 2.88
C LEU A 216 -4.14 22.70 3.19
N LEU A 217 -3.42 21.95 4.02
CA LEU A 217 -3.84 20.61 4.42
C LEU A 217 -5.13 20.64 5.26
N THR A 218 -5.31 21.65 6.10
CA THR A 218 -6.57 21.82 6.84
C THR A 218 -7.75 22.05 5.90
N LEU A 219 -7.57 22.86 4.85
CA LEU A 219 -8.59 23.07 3.83
C LEU A 219 -8.90 21.76 3.05
N VAL A 220 -7.86 21.03 2.65
CA VAL A 220 -8.04 19.73 1.98
C VAL A 220 -8.76 18.75 2.91
N THR A 221 -8.38 18.69 4.19
CA THR A 221 -9.06 17.83 5.18
C THR A 221 -10.53 18.22 5.40
N ALA A 222 -10.84 19.53 5.37
CA ALA A 222 -12.22 19.99 5.43
C ALA A 222 -13.02 19.60 4.18
N ALA A 223 -12.44 19.75 3.00
CA ALA A 223 -13.05 19.33 1.74
C ALA A 223 -13.30 17.80 1.73
N ARG A 224 -12.37 17.00 2.24
CA ARG A 224 -12.51 15.54 2.36
C ARG A 224 -13.71 15.10 3.20
N LYS A 225 -14.12 15.85 4.21
CA LYS A 225 -15.34 15.53 4.98
C LYS A 225 -16.60 15.48 4.10
N ILE A 226 -16.57 16.17 2.96
CA ILE A 226 -17.64 16.15 1.98
C ILE A 226 -17.35 15.11 0.90
N THR A 227 -16.16 15.16 0.30
CA THR A 227 -15.84 14.33 -0.86
C THR A 227 -15.80 12.84 -0.54
N THR A 228 -15.35 12.42 0.65
CA THR A 228 -15.38 11.00 1.06
C THR A 228 -16.78 10.43 1.17
N ARG A 229 -17.83 11.28 1.25
CA ARG A 229 -19.24 10.84 1.25
C ARG A 229 -19.85 10.78 -0.15
N LEU A 230 -19.14 11.28 -1.15
CA LEU A 230 -19.62 11.26 -2.53
C LEU A 230 -19.35 9.87 -3.16
N PRO A 231 -20.22 9.42 -4.08
CA PRO A 231 -19.94 8.24 -4.88
C PRO A 231 -18.56 8.31 -5.56
N HIS A 232 -17.83 7.20 -5.60
CA HIS A 232 -16.48 7.14 -6.17
C HIS A 232 -16.42 7.68 -7.61
N GLY A 233 -17.49 7.49 -8.43
CA GLY A 233 -17.58 8.04 -9.77
C GLY A 233 -17.56 9.56 -9.84
N ILE A 234 -18.16 10.25 -8.84
CA ILE A 234 -18.12 11.71 -8.73
C ILE A 234 -16.71 12.17 -8.37
N ASN A 235 -16.07 11.54 -7.40
CA ASN A 235 -14.70 11.84 -7.02
C ASN A 235 -13.73 11.63 -8.20
N TYR A 236 -13.96 10.58 -9.01
CA TYR A 236 -13.19 10.33 -10.23
C TYR A 236 -13.35 11.48 -11.23
N LEU A 237 -14.56 11.99 -11.45
CA LEU A 237 -14.79 13.15 -12.31
C LEU A 237 -14.14 14.42 -11.77
N LEU A 238 -14.18 14.66 -10.47
CA LEU A 238 -13.54 15.81 -9.81
C LEU A 238 -12.02 15.76 -9.85
N ALA A 239 -11.43 14.57 -9.92
CA ALA A 239 -9.97 14.39 -9.98
C ALA A 239 -9.36 14.96 -11.28
N PHE A 240 -10.11 14.95 -12.40
CA PHE A 240 -9.61 15.49 -13.67
C PHE A 240 -9.38 17.01 -13.64
N PRO A 241 -10.37 17.87 -13.34
CA PRO A 241 -10.12 19.30 -13.26
C PRO A 241 -9.07 19.65 -12.20
N ALA A 242 -9.02 18.93 -11.07
CA ALA A 242 -7.97 19.14 -10.06
C ALA A 242 -6.58 18.82 -10.62
N ALA A 243 -6.41 17.75 -11.38
CA ALA A 243 -5.15 17.43 -12.05
C ALA A 243 -4.78 18.45 -13.13
N VAL A 244 -5.75 18.94 -13.91
CA VAL A 244 -5.52 20.02 -14.89
C VAL A 244 -5.00 21.28 -14.21
N LEU A 245 -5.64 21.71 -13.11
CA LEU A 245 -5.19 22.86 -12.33
C LEU A 245 -3.78 22.63 -11.77
N ALA A 246 -3.49 21.42 -11.26
CA ALA A 246 -2.15 21.06 -10.79
C ALA A 246 -1.09 21.18 -11.90
N PHE A 247 -1.43 20.77 -13.13
CA PHE A 247 -0.53 20.91 -14.28
C PHE A 247 -0.31 22.35 -14.67
N ILE A 248 -1.37 23.17 -14.74
CA ILE A 248 -1.29 24.59 -15.12
C ILE A 248 -0.47 25.38 -14.10
N PHE A 249 -0.74 25.20 -12.81
CA PHE A 249 -0.15 26.05 -11.78
C PHE A 249 1.18 25.56 -11.22
N PHE A 250 1.50 24.25 -11.36
CA PHE A 250 2.69 23.69 -10.72
C PHE A 250 3.59 22.90 -11.67
N VAL A 251 3.05 21.99 -12.47
CA VAL A 251 3.85 21.06 -13.28
C VAL A 251 4.45 21.77 -14.49
N TRP A 252 3.66 22.50 -15.27
CA TRP A 252 4.17 23.27 -16.42
C TRP A 252 5.11 24.40 -15.99
N PRO A 253 4.79 25.24 -14.98
CA PRO A 253 5.75 26.21 -14.48
C PRO A 253 7.06 25.57 -14.05
N TYR A 254 7.04 24.42 -13.33
CA TYR A 254 8.23 23.69 -13.00
C TYR A 254 9.03 23.25 -14.23
N ARG A 255 8.37 22.65 -15.24
CA ARG A 255 9.02 22.19 -16.49
C ARG A 255 9.71 23.34 -17.23
N ILE A 256 9.15 24.55 -17.22
CA ILE A 256 9.74 25.73 -17.86
C ILE A 256 10.86 26.29 -17.01
N MET A 257 10.58 26.61 -15.76
CA MET A 257 11.54 27.28 -14.86
C MET A 257 12.77 26.43 -14.53
N SER A 258 12.63 25.10 -14.45
CA SER A 258 13.75 24.19 -14.18
C SER A 258 14.80 24.14 -15.31
N ARG A 259 14.44 24.60 -16.53
CA ARG A 259 15.35 24.71 -17.67
C ARG A 259 16.12 26.04 -17.71
N ILE A 260 15.73 26.99 -16.90
CA ILE A 260 16.34 28.32 -16.81
C ILE A 260 17.21 28.36 -15.53
N PRO A 261 18.56 28.44 -15.65
CA PRO A 261 19.44 28.37 -14.49
C PRO A 261 19.09 29.36 -13.36
N ALA A 262 18.74 30.61 -13.71
CA ALA A 262 18.36 31.63 -12.74
C ALA A 262 17.04 31.32 -12.00
N LEU A 263 16.14 30.51 -12.56
CA LEU A 263 14.84 30.16 -11.97
C LEU A 263 14.80 28.78 -11.33
N ASN A 264 15.84 27.95 -11.54
CA ASN A 264 15.84 26.57 -11.07
C ASN A 264 15.69 26.47 -9.53
N ALA A 265 16.33 27.33 -8.77
CA ALA A 265 16.20 27.33 -7.30
C ALA A 265 14.75 27.58 -6.83
N ILE A 266 14.01 28.41 -7.56
CA ILE A 266 12.59 28.67 -7.30
C ILE A 266 11.74 27.46 -7.76
N ALA A 267 12.03 26.93 -8.94
CA ALA A 267 11.34 25.75 -9.49
C ALA A 267 11.39 24.57 -8.51
N GLN A 268 12.56 24.31 -7.90
CA GLN A 268 12.70 23.20 -6.93
C GLN A 268 11.81 23.35 -5.68
N LYS A 269 11.28 24.53 -5.38
CA LYS A 269 10.35 24.77 -4.27
C LYS A 269 8.88 24.56 -4.65
N LEU A 270 8.56 24.43 -5.95
CA LEU A 270 7.19 24.20 -6.41
C LEU A 270 6.66 22.85 -5.92
N PRO A 271 5.40 22.82 -5.44
CA PRO A 271 4.75 21.56 -5.11
C PRO A 271 4.44 20.77 -6.38
N MET A 272 4.15 19.48 -6.24
CA MET A 272 3.71 18.60 -7.33
C MET A 272 4.69 18.43 -8.50
N LYS A 273 5.94 18.88 -8.35
CA LYS A 273 7.00 18.75 -9.37
C LYS A 273 7.28 17.31 -9.77
N GLN A 274 7.02 16.33 -8.91
CA GLN A 274 7.15 14.90 -9.21
C GLN A 274 6.34 14.48 -10.43
N TYR A 275 5.18 15.09 -10.69
CA TYR A 275 4.38 14.79 -11.89
C TYR A 275 5.00 15.28 -13.19
N SER A 276 6.13 15.99 -13.15
CA SER A 276 6.84 16.39 -14.37
C SER A 276 7.41 15.20 -15.16
N VAL A 277 7.66 14.07 -14.48
CA VAL A 277 8.21 12.85 -15.08
C VAL A 277 7.16 11.75 -15.28
N PHE A 278 5.98 11.89 -14.70
CA PHE A 278 4.90 10.91 -14.83
C PHE A 278 3.87 11.31 -15.89
N PRO A 279 3.13 10.35 -16.49
CA PRO A 279 1.96 10.62 -17.29
C PRO A 279 0.88 11.39 -16.52
N PHE A 280 0.07 12.19 -17.23
CA PHE A 280 -1.01 12.97 -16.61
C PHE A 280 -1.97 12.12 -15.77
N ARG A 281 -2.27 10.89 -16.21
CA ARG A 281 -3.13 9.95 -15.48
C ARG A 281 -2.65 9.64 -14.05
N VAL A 282 -1.33 9.65 -13.80
CA VAL A 282 -0.80 9.47 -12.44
C VAL A 282 -1.19 10.65 -11.54
N CYS A 283 -1.17 11.87 -12.07
CA CYS A 283 -1.66 13.02 -11.31
C CYS A 283 -3.16 12.93 -11.03
N VAL A 284 -3.97 12.48 -12.00
CA VAL A 284 -5.42 12.24 -11.81
C VAL A 284 -5.65 11.19 -10.73
N ASN A 285 -4.89 10.09 -10.76
CA ASN A 285 -4.94 9.04 -9.75
C ASN A 285 -4.69 9.59 -8.34
N ASP A 286 -3.62 10.35 -8.16
CA ASP A 286 -3.26 10.93 -6.86
C ASP A 286 -4.25 12.03 -6.40
N GLN A 287 -4.96 12.70 -7.33
CA GLN A 287 -6.06 13.59 -6.93
C GLN A 287 -7.28 12.78 -6.47
N LEU A 288 -7.57 11.64 -7.12
CA LEU A 288 -8.64 10.75 -6.68
C LEU A 288 -8.38 10.24 -5.26
N ASP A 289 -7.18 9.72 -4.97
CA ASP A 289 -6.78 9.32 -3.62
C ASP A 289 -7.03 10.45 -2.60
N ARG A 290 -6.61 11.67 -2.91
CA ARG A 290 -6.81 12.83 -2.02
C ARG A 290 -8.26 13.13 -1.68
N PHE A 291 -9.19 12.84 -2.59
CA PHE A 291 -10.62 13.13 -2.38
C PHE A 291 -11.38 11.95 -1.80
N SER A 292 -10.96 10.72 -2.08
CA SER A 292 -11.76 9.52 -1.83
C SER A 292 -11.33 8.69 -0.62
N ALA A 293 -10.08 8.80 -0.14
CA ALA A 293 -9.62 8.00 0.98
C ALA A 293 -10.33 8.38 2.30
N PRO A 294 -11.15 7.50 2.91
CA PRO A 294 -11.91 7.83 4.12
C PRO A 294 -11.00 8.09 5.33
N ILE A 295 -9.94 7.30 5.46
CA ILE A 295 -8.96 7.40 6.54
C ILE A 295 -7.65 7.95 5.98
N GLU A 296 -7.09 8.96 6.63
CA GLU A 296 -5.75 9.47 6.34
C GLU A 296 -5.11 10.04 7.60
N ASN A 297 -4.16 9.31 8.13
CA ASN A 297 -3.35 9.72 9.26
C ASN A 297 -2.02 10.32 8.77
N ARG A 298 -1.48 11.28 9.50
CA ARG A 298 -0.21 11.95 9.18
C ARG A 298 0.70 11.97 10.39
N TYR A 299 1.98 11.77 10.14
CA TYR A 299 2.96 11.57 11.19
C TYR A 299 4.12 12.55 11.10
N THR A 300 4.68 12.86 12.24
CA THR A 300 5.97 13.54 12.37
C THR A 300 7.10 12.50 12.27
N ARG A 301 8.32 12.96 12.01
CA ARG A 301 9.49 12.08 12.04
C ARG A 301 9.63 11.37 13.40
N ARG A 302 9.42 12.13 14.50
CA ARG A 302 9.53 11.59 15.87
C ARG A 302 8.51 10.49 16.17
N GLU A 303 7.28 10.63 15.67
CA GLU A 303 6.25 9.60 15.82
C GLU A 303 6.66 8.32 15.09
N VAL A 304 7.20 8.41 13.87
CA VAL A 304 7.69 7.24 13.12
C VAL A 304 8.88 6.58 13.83
N GLU A 305 9.86 7.37 14.28
CA GLU A 305 10.98 6.87 15.08
C GLU A 305 10.51 6.17 16.36
N ALA A 306 9.50 6.73 17.03
CA ALA A 306 8.91 6.18 18.24
C ALA A 306 8.20 4.84 17.98
N TRP A 307 7.50 4.66 16.84
CA TRP A 307 6.90 3.36 16.47
C TRP A 307 7.95 2.28 16.35
N LEU A 308 9.01 2.55 15.59
CA LEU A 308 10.09 1.60 15.37
C LEU A 308 10.84 1.26 16.67
N SER A 309 11.05 2.25 17.54
CA SER A 309 11.73 2.07 18.84
C SER A 309 10.86 1.27 19.82
N ARG A 310 9.56 1.58 19.95
CA ARG A 310 8.63 0.83 20.82
C ARG A 310 8.48 -0.62 20.38
N ALA A 311 8.67 -0.90 19.11
CA ALA A 311 8.68 -2.25 18.57
C ALA A 311 9.95 -3.07 18.87
N GLY A 312 10.93 -2.48 19.57
CA GLY A 312 12.19 -3.14 19.89
C GLY A 312 13.09 -3.41 18.70
N LEU A 313 12.94 -2.61 17.63
CA LEU A 313 13.74 -2.77 16.41
C LEU A 313 15.07 -2.04 16.52
N ASN A 314 16.07 -2.57 15.83
CA ASN A 314 17.43 -2.03 15.75
C ASN A 314 17.66 -1.29 14.41
N ASP A 315 18.79 -0.61 14.25
CA ASP A 315 19.24 0.06 13.03
C ASP A 315 18.20 1.04 12.46
N ILE A 316 17.46 1.72 13.34
CA ILE A 316 16.34 2.60 12.96
C ILE A 316 16.85 3.76 12.10
N ARG A 317 16.24 3.93 10.95
CA ARG A 317 16.47 5.03 10.02
C ARG A 317 15.14 5.63 9.58
N VAL A 318 15.01 6.94 9.70
CA VAL A 318 13.84 7.69 9.18
C VAL A 318 14.32 8.76 8.23
N ALA A 319 13.91 8.66 6.97
CA ALA A 319 14.27 9.58 5.89
C ALA A 319 13.03 10.24 5.28
N ALA A 320 13.20 11.44 4.76
CA ALA A 320 12.16 12.14 4.01
C ALA A 320 12.14 11.66 2.54
N CYS A 321 10.97 11.23 2.05
CA CYS A 321 10.74 10.88 0.65
C CYS A 321 9.24 11.10 0.36
N TYR A 322 8.83 12.29 -0.04
CA TYR A 322 7.42 12.71 -0.20
C TYR A 322 6.55 12.55 1.07
N GLY A 323 7.00 11.81 2.03
CA GLY A 323 6.52 11.51 3.36
C GLY A 323 7.69 11.06 4.23
N TRP A 324 7.47 10.12 5.14
CA TRP A 324 8.50 9.49 5.96
C TRP A 324 8.68 8.03 5.57
N ILE A 325 9.88 7.67 5.20
CA ILE A 325 10.31 6.27 5.10
C ILE A 325 10.95 5.91 6.43
N GLY A 326 10.39 4.94 7.12
CA GLY A 326 10.97 4.30 8.29
C GLY A 326 11.51 2.91 7.92
N ASN A 327 12.80 2.67 8.16
CA ASN A 327 13.45 1.37 7.99
C ASN A 327 14.06 0.94 9.32
N ALA A 328 13.94 -0.34 9.65
CA ALA A 328 14.52 -0.90 10.86
C ALA A 328 14.70 -2.42 10.74
N ARG A 329 15.52 -2.99 11.61
CA ARG A 329 15.87 -4.42 11.65
C ARG A 329 15.31 -5.09 12.92
N LYS A 330 14.72 -6.27 12.78
CA LYS A 330 14.34 -7.13 13.92
C LYS A 330 15.62 -7.71 14.55
N ALA A 331 15.69 -7.75 15.89
CA ALA A 331 16.78 -8.42 16.58
C ALA A 331 16.95 -9.87 16.10
N GLY A 332 18.21 -10.33 16.06
CA GLY A 332 18.56 -11.70 15.66
C GLY A 332 18.30 -12.73 16.74
#